data_3ab62beb380cbc72d464d463cf14a849
#
_entry.id   3ab62beb380cbc72d464d463cf14a849
#
_cell.length_a   1.000
_cell.length_b   1.000
_cell.length_c   1.000
_cell.angle_alpha   90.00
_cell.angle_beta   90.00
_cell.angle_gamma   90.00
#
_symmetry.space_group_name_H-M   'P 1'
#
loop_
_entity.id
_entity.type
_entity.pdbx_description
1 polymer ?
#
loop_
_entity_poly.entity_id
_entity_poly.type
_entity_poly.pdbx_seq_one_letter_code
_entity_poly.pdbx_strand_id
1 'polypeptide(L)'
;MASEGLKDTADASVSNEGSGAQNAGEIEAQDVDMMANEQNSEDEEEEEELDKEKIKLLSSATSEDGKCASFQISEEDHTLGNALRYIIMKNPDVEFCGYSIPHPSENLLNLRIQTYGESTAVEVLHKGLQDLMDLCDAVEDKFTQRIREM
;
A
#
# COMPACT_ATOMS: atom_id res chain seq x y z
N MET A 1 -11.65 22.60 55.32
CA MET A 1 -11.63 21.40 56.15
C MET A 1 -10.98 20.32 55.33
N ALA A 2 -9.72 20.16 55.55
CA ALA A 2 -9.04 19.16 56.35
C ALA A 2 -9.01 17.84 55.53
N SER A 3 -7.96 17.26 55.19
CA SER A 3 -6.60 16.99 55.61
C SER A 3 -6.27 15.56 55.23
N GLU A 4 -5.11 15.43 54.60
CA GLU A 4 -4.01 14.55 54.96
C GLU A 4 -4.07 13.07 54.68
N GLY A 5 -2.98 12.58 54.13
CA GLY A 5 -2.46 11.26 54.31
C GLY A 5 -1.38 10.79 53.35
N LEU A 6 -0.18 11.35 53.49
CA LEU A 6 1.09 10.84 53.00
C LEU A 6 1.42 9.47 53.59
N LYS A 7 2.03 8.53 52.89
CA LYS A 7 3.10 7.67 53.43
C LYS A 7 3.94 7.01 52.32
N ASP A 8 5.19 7.35 52.36
CA ASP A 8 6.37 6.68 51.83
C ASP A 8 6.60 5.29 52.40
N THR A 9 7.33 4.46 51.65
CA THR A 9 8.51 3.64 52.08
C THR A 9 9.00 2.85 50.87
N ALA A 10 10.20 3.19 50.31
CA ALA A 10 11.54 2.71 50.63
C ALA A 10 11.83 1.30 50.12
N ASP A 11 12.68 1.23 49.07
CA ASP A 11 14.06 0.77 49.00
C ASP A 11 14.34 -0.72 49.33
N ALA A 12 14.89 -1.44 48.34
CA ALA A 12 15.93 -2.46 48.57
C ALA A 12 16.66 -2.82 47.26
N SER A 13 17.85 -2.32 47.13
CA SER A 13 18.92 -2.77 46.26
C SER A 13 19.45 -4.14 46.64
N VAL A 14 19.71 -5.02 45.68
CA VAL A 14 20.69 -6.12 45.82
C VAL A 14 21.49 -6.28 44.53
N SER A 15 22.74 -5.93 44.61
CA SER A 15 23.84 -6.25 43.73
C SER A 15 24.23 -7.73 43.83
N ASN A 16 24.53 -8.40 42.73
CA ASN A 16 25.47 -9.52 42.77
C ASN A 16 26.30 -9.57 41.48
N GLU A 17 27.58 -9.38 41.68
CA GLU A 17 28.66 -9.63 40.71
C GLU A 17 29.02 -11.12 40.69
N GLY A 18 29.44 -11.61 39.55
CA GLY A 18 29.99 -12.96 39.43
C GLY A 18 30.52 -13.30 38.04
N SER A 19 31.73 -12.95 37.83
CA SER A 19 32.78 -13.36 36.89
C SER A 19 32.75 -14.79 36.40
N GLY A 20 33.23 -15.01 35.17
CA GLY A 20 33.80 -16.31 34.76
C GLY A 20 33.89 -16.54 33.25
N ALA A 21 35.00 -16.13 32.66
CA ALA A 21 35.90 -16.84 31.73
C ALA A 21 35.37 -17.54 30.47
N GLN A 22 35.78 -17.01 29.32
CA GLN A 22 36.46 -17.63 28.17
C GLN A 22 36.10 -19.09 27.77
N ASN A 23 35.60 -19.27 26.56
CA ASN A 23 36.17 -20.27 25.67
C ASN A 23 35.98 -19.84 24.19
N ALA A 24 37.12 -19.73 23.50
CA ALA A 24 37.23 -19.58 22.07
C ALA A 24 36.99 -20.94 21.40
N GLY A 25 36.12 -20.98 20.43
CA GLY A 25 35.93 -22.12 19.53
C GLY A 25 35.74 -21.61 18.11
N GLU A 26 36.79 -21.69 17.31
CA GLU A 26 36.75 -21.55 15.87
C GLU A 26 35.75 -22.56 15.31
N ILE A 27 34.80 -22.13 14.53
CA ILE A 27 34.03 -22.98 13.63
C ILE A 27 34.18 -22.42 12.22
N GLU A 28 34.69 -23.26 11.37
CA GLU A 28 35.04 -23.07 9.97
C GLU A 28 33.85 -22.60 9.15
N ALA A 29 34.14 -21.65 8.26
CA ALA A 29 33.27 -21.21 7.16
C ALA A 29 33.24 -22.30 6.09
N GLN A 30 32.12 -23.03 5.96
CA GLN A 30 31.76 -23.75 4.74
C GLN A 30 30.23 -23.93 4.66
N ASP A 31 29.69 -23.71 3.46
CA ASP A 31 28.34 -24.00 2.98
C ASP A 31 27.17 -23.07 3.43
N VAL A 32 27.11 -21.89 2.82
CA VAL A 32 25.88 -21.09 2.73
C VAL A 32 25.61 -20.55 1.31
N ASP A 33 25.89 -21.31 0.27
CA ASP A 33 25.73 -20.81 -1.11
C ASP A 33 24.79 -21.67 -1.99
N MET A 34 23.81 -22.35 -1.40
CA MET A 34 22.86 -23.17 -2.18
C MET A 34 21.38 -23.03 -1.81
N MET A 35 21.00 -22.07 -0.93
CA MET A 35 19.57 -21.85 -0.59
C MET A 35 19.02 -20.50 -1.01
N ALA A 36 19.77 -19.66 -1.71
CA ALA A 36 19.32 -18.32 -2.10
C ALA A 36 18.57 -18.27 -3.44
N ASN A 37 18.47 -19.39 -4.18
CA ASN A 37 17.89 -19.37 -5.53
C ASN A 37 16.49 -20.00 -5.64
N GLU A 38 15.99 -20.66 -4.60
CA GLU A 38 14.63 -21.21 -4.61
C GLU A 38 13.60 -20.27 -3.97
N GLN A 39 14.00 -19.39 -3.02
CA GLN A 39 13.09 -18.42 -2.41
C GLN A 39 12.71 -17.27 -3.35
N ASN A 40 13.55 -16.92 -4.32
CA ASN A 40 13.26 -15.79 -5.21
C ASN A 40 12.23 -16.12 -6.30
N SER A 41 12.01 -17.40 -6.60
CA SER A 41 11.00 -17.81 -7.60
C SER A 41 9.61 -18.00 -6.99
N GLU A 42 9.52 -18.37 -5.72
CA GLU A 42 8.24 -18.51 -5.01
C GLU A 42 7.67 -17.14 -4.63
N ASP A 43 8.51 -16.17 -4.25
CA ASP A 43 8.11 -14.81 -3.95
C ASP A 43 7.61 -14.06 -5.21
N GLU A 44 8.21 -14.29 -6.39
CA GLU A 44 7.75 -13.68 -7.65
C GLU A 44 6.41 -14.30 -8.14
N GLU A 45 6.17 -15.59 -7.93
CA GLU A 45 4.90 -16.23 -8.28
C GLU A 45 3.77 -15.83 -7.32
N GLU A 46 4.04 -15.61 -6.02
CA GLU A 46 3.05 -15.11 -5.06
C GLU A 46 2.69 -13.64 -5.33
N GLU A 47 3.62 -12.79 -5.76
CA GLU A 47 3.34 -11.41 -6.17
C GLU A 47 2.47 -11.35 -7.43
N GLU A 48 2.70 -12.24 -8.43
CA GLU A 48 1.87 -12.31 -9.64
C GLU A 48 0.44 -12.83 -9.37
N GLU A 49 0.22 -13.73 -8.41
CA GLU A 49 -1.12 -14.17 -8.04
C GLU A 49 -1.89 -13.13 -7.20
N LEU A 50 -1.22 -12.37 -6.34
CA LEU A 50 -1.82 -11.27 -5.60
C LEU A 50 -2.29 -10.15 -6.52
N ASP A 51 -1.54 -9.82 -7.56
CA ASP A 51 -1.88 -8.77 -8.52
C ASP A 51 -3.11 -9.12 -9.39
N LYS A 52 -3.34 -10.41 -9.68
CA LYS A 52 -4.48 -10.85 -10.50
C LYS A 52 -5.84 -10.66 -9.81
N GLU A 53 -5.88 -10.61 -8.49
CA GLU A 53 -7.12 -10.44 -7.72
C GLU A 53 -7.30 -9.04 -7.11
N LYS A 54 -6.29 -8.15 -7.22
CA LYS A 54 -6.31 -6.84 -6.58
C LYS A 54 -7.46 -5.95 -7.04
N ILE A 55 -7.82 -6.02 -8.32
CA ILE A 55 -8.92 -5.25 -8.91
C ILE A 55 -10.02 -6.18 -9.40
N LYS A 56 -11.21 -6.08 -8.80
CA LYS A 56 -12.40 -6.86 -9.17
C LYS A 56 -13.47 -5.97 -9.78
N LEU A 57 -14.01 -6.36 -10.93
CA LEU A 57 -15.18 -5.71 -11.53
C LEU A 57 -16.45 -6.21 -10.83
N LEU A 58 -17.25 -5.28 -10.29
CA LEU A 58 -18.53 -5.60 -9.67
C LEU A 58 -19.64 -5.72 -10.74
N SER A 59 -19.91 -6.92 -11.20
CA SER A 59 -20.88 -7.20 -12.28
C SER A 59 -22.29 -6.67 -11.98
N SER A 60 -22.70 -6.64 -10.70
CA SER A 60 -24.00 -6.13 -10.27
C SER A 60 -24.17 -4.60 -10.43
N ALA A 61 -23.06 -3.88 -10.60
CA ALA A 61 -23.03 -2.43 -10.72
C ALA A 61 -22.42 -1.96 -12.05
N THR A 62 -22.37 -2.85 -13.04
CA THR A 62 -21.86 -2.59 -14.38
C THR A 62 -23.02 -2.55 -15.38
N SER A 63 -23.05 -1.53 -16.26
CA SER A 63 -24.05 -1.45 -17.34
C SER A 63 -23.70 -2.38 -18.51
N GLU A 64 -24.70 -2.79 -19.29
CA GLU A 64 -24.50 -3.68 -20.45
C GLU A 64 -23.64 -3.05 -21.54
N ASP A 65 -23.66 -1.73 -21.67
CA ASP A 65 -22.85 -0.96 -22.62
C ASP A 65 -21.42 -0.66 -22.12
N GLY A 66 -21.08 -1.11 -20.91
CA GLY A 66 -19.76 -0.91 -20.30
C GLY A 66 -19.41 0.55 -19.91
N LYS A 67 -20.37 1.49 -20.07
CA LYS A 67 -20.14 2.91 -19.77
C LYS A 67 -20.19 3.23 -18.29
N CYS A 68 -20.91 2.42 -17.53
CA CYS A 68 -20.98 2.56 -16.07
C CYS A 68 -20.43 1.29 -15.42
N ALA A 69 -19.42 1.40 -14.61
CA ALA A 69 -18.87 0.26 -13.89
C ALA A 69 -18.41 0.63 -12.48
N SER A 70 -18.43 -0.35 -11.60
CA SER A 70 -17.85 -0.26 -10.27
C SER A 70 -16.75 -1.29 -10.11
N PHE A 71 -15.63 -0.83 -9.62
CA PHE A 71 -14.43 -1.62 -9.38
C PHE A 71 -14.19 -1.70 -7.88
N GLN A 72 -13.85 -2.87 -7.38
CA GLN A 72 -13.37 -3.07 -6.02
C GLN A 72 -11.86 -3.27 -6.07
N ILE A 73 -11.12 -2.46 -5.34
CA ILE A 73 -9.68 -2.53 -5.24
C ILE A 73 -9.35 -2.93 -3.81
N SER A 74 -8.64 -4.04 -3.66
CA SER A 74 -8.26 -4.60 -2.37
C SER A 74 -6.98 -3.93 -1.86
N GLU A 75 -6.84 -3.82 -0.54
CA GLU A 75 -5.66 -3.31 0.15
C GLU A 75 -5.29 -1.85 -0.18
N GLU A 76 -6.29 -1.06 -0.61
CA GLU A 76 -6.12 0.36 -0.92
C GLU A 76 -7.06 1.22 -0.08
N ASP A 77 -6.65 2.47 0.11
CA ASP A 77 -7.37 3.44 0.91
C ASP A 77 -7.53 4.82 0.23
N HIS A 78 -7.74 5.84 1.02
CA HIS A 78 -7.93 7.22 0.57
C HIS A 78 -6.77 7.79 -0.23
N THR A 79 -5.54 7.30 -0.06
CA THR A 79 -4.36 7.81 -0.78
C THR A 79 -4.50 7.55 -2.26
N LEU A 80 -4.72 6.30 -2.66
CA LEU A 80 -4.96 5.93 -4.05
C LEU A 80 -6.32 6.47 -4.54
N GLY A 81 -7.37 6.31 -3.73
CA GLY A 81 -8.72 6.71 -4.12
C GLY A 81 -8.84 8.19 -4.48
N ASN A 82 -8.25 9.09 -3.72
CA ASN A 82 -8.26 10.53 -4.01
C ASN A 82 -7.45 10.88 -5.25
N ALA A 83 -6.23 10.32 -5.39
CA ALA A 83 -5.36 10.60 -6.51
C ALA A 83 -5.99 10.10 -7.82
N LEU A 84 -6.44 8.86 -7.83
CA LEU A 84 -7.04 8.21 -9.00
C LEU A 84 -8.34 8.91 -9.42
N ARG A 85 -9.24 9.20 -8.48
CA ARG A 85 -10.45 9.98 -8.74
C ARG A 85 -10.12 11.34 -9.38
N TYR A 86 -9.13 12.06 -8.85
CA TYR A 86 -8.73 13.36 -9.38
C TYR A 86 -8.25 13.26 -10.83
N ILE A 87 -7.40 12.29 -11.14
CA ILE A 87 -6.86 12.07 -12.49
C ILE A 87 -7.97 11.66 -13.46
N ILE A 88 -8.80 10.69 -13.09
CA ILE A 88 -9.89 10.21 -13.93
C ILE A 88 -10.88 11.33 -14.28
N MET A 89 -11.21 12.20 -13.33
CA MET A 89 -12.10 13.36 -13.56
C MET A 89 -11.49 14.41 -14.47
N LYS A 90 -10.20 14.35 -14.83
CA LYS A 90 -9.61 15.22 -15.86
C LYS A 90 -9.87 14.73 -17.29
N ASN A 91 -10.26 13.50 -17.45
CA ASN A 91 -10.63 12.96 -18.76
C ASN A 91 -11.97 13.55 -19.23
N PRO A 92 -12.05 14.16 -20.43
CA PRO A 92 -13.29 14.77 -20.93
C PRO A 92 -14.43 13.80 -21.18
N ASP A 93 -14.12 12.50 -21.37
CA ASP A 93 -15.13 11.46 -21.61
C ASP A 93 -15.80 10.98 -20.32
N VAL A 94 -15.34 11.43 -19.15
CA VAL A 94 -15.86 11.02 -17.85
C VAL A 94 -16.95 11.94 -17.37
N GLU A 95 -18.12 11.36 -17.15
CA GLU A 95 -19.26 12.04 -16.52
C GLU A 95 -19.10 12.10 -14.99
N PHE A 96 -18.74 10.97 -14.41
CA PHE A 96 -18.61 10.82 -12.97
C PHE A 96 -17.52 9.83 -12.59
N CYS A 97 -16.75 10.20 -11.57
CA CYS A 97 -15.87 9.29 -10.86
C CYS A 97 -15.94 9.57 -9.36
N GLY A 98 -16.23 8.53 -8.60
CA GLY A 98 -16.30 8.61 -7.14
C GLY A 98 -15.85 7.30 -6.51
N TYR A 99 -15.35 7.36 -5.27
CA TYR A 99 -15.01 6.17 -4.53
C TYR A 99 -15.59 6.18 -3.12
N SER A 100 -15.68 5.01 -2.53
CA SER A 100 -16.08 4.84 -1.13
C SER A 100 -15.28 3.71 -0.49
N ILE A 101 -15.04 3.83 0.81
CA ILE A 101 -14.50 2.76 1.65
C ILE A 101 -15.66 2.30 2.54
N PRO A 102 -16.18 1.06 2.36
CA PRO A 102 -17.40 0.61 3.02
C PRO A 102 -17.29 0.57 4.53
N HIS A 103 -16.14 0.15 5.03
CA HIS A 103 -15.86 0.05 6.46
C HIS A 103 -14.41 0.41 6.78
N PRO A 104 -14.16 1.17 7.86
CA PRO A 104 -12.80 1.61 8.20
C PRO A 104 -11.83 0.48 8.57
N SER A 105 -12.34 -0.70 8.92
CA SER A 105 -11.52 -1.88 9.24
C SER A 105 -11.23 -2.78 8.04
N GLU A 106 -11.81 -2.47 6.88
CA GLU A 106 -11.61 -3.22 5.65
C GLU A 106 -10.86 -2.34 4.66
N ASN A 107 -9.68 -2.77 4.25
CA ASN A 107 -8.91 -2.07 3.24
C ASN A 107 -9.48 -2.42 1.85
N LEU A 108 -10.70 -1.96 1.61
CA LEU A 108 -11.43 -2.14 0.36
C LEU A 108 -11.89 -0.80 -0.17
N LEU A 109 -11.46 -0.47 -1.37
CA LEU A 109 -11.85 0.74 -2.08
C LEU A 109 -12.80 0.39 -3.22
N ASN A 110 -14.02 0.93 -3.18
CA ASN A 110 -14.99 0.79 -4.27
C ASN A 110 -14.97 2.05 -5.12
N LEU A 111 -14.50 1.95 -6.35
CA LEU A 111 -14.42 3.04 -7.31
C LEU A 111 -15.54 2.89 -8.36
N ARG A 112 -16.34 3.93 -8.56
CA ARG A 112 -17.36 3.97 -9.59
C ARG A 112 -16.99 4.98 -10.66
N ILE A 113 -17.08 4.55 -11.93
CA ILE A 113 -16.83 5.37 -13.12
C ILE A 113 -18.07 5.35 -14.02
N GLN A 114 -18.42 6.53 -14.55
CA GLN A 114 -19.46 6.70 -15.56
C GLN A 114 -18.90 7.57 -16.69
N THR A 115 -19.18 7.19 -17.92
CA THR A 115 -18.69 7.88 -19.12
C THR A 115 -19.87 8.30 -19.99
N TYR A 116 -19.74 9.44 -20.71
CA TYR A 116 -20.72 9.83 -21.72
C TYR A 116 -20.29 9.49 -23.15
N GLY A 117 -19.02 9.32 -23.36
CA GLY A 117 -18.45 9.10 -24.69
C GLY A 117 -18.65 7.71 -25.22
N GLU A 118 -17.80 7.34 -26.15
CA GLU A 118 -17.71 5.98 -26.67
C GLU A 118 -16.79 5.08 -25.81
N SER A 119 -15.99 5.71 -24.93
CA SER A 119 -15.04 5.03 -24.05
C SER A 119 -15.77 4.24 -22.96
N THR A 120 -15.30 3.04 -22.71
CA THR A 120 -15.80 2.21 -21.60
C THR A 120 -15.18 2.62 -20.27
N ALA A 121 -15.86 2.32 -19.17
CA ALA A 121 -15.35 2.58 -17.82
C ALA A 121 -14.02 1.85 -17.52
N VAL A 122 -13.82 0.67 -18.13
CA VAL A 122 -12.57 -0.10 -18.01
C VAL A 122 -11.41 0.61 -18.72
N GLU A 123 -11.63 1.07 -19.95
CA GLU A 123 -10.60 1.85 -20.68
C GLU A 123 -10.22 3.13 -19.95
N VAL A 124 -11.22 3.81 -19.38
CA VAL A 124 -10.99 5.02 -18.58
C VAL A 124 -10.23 4.72 -17.30
N LEU A 125 -10.53 3.61 -16.63
CA LEU A 125 -9.75 3.19 -15.45
C LEU A 125 -8.29 2.91 -15.83
N HIS A 126 -8.05 2.14 -16.89
CA HIS A 126 -6.71 1.83 -17.37
C HIS A 126 -5.92 3.11 -17.72
N LYS A 127 -6.57 4.02 -18.47
CA LYS A 127 -5.97 5.32 -18.76
C LYS A 127 -5.67 6.12 -17.50
N GLY A 128 -6.57 6.14 -16.53
CA GLY A 128 -6.39 6.87 -15.27
C GLY A 128 -5.22 6.34 -14.44
N LEU A 129 -5.02 5.03 -14.41
CA LEU A 129 -3.85 4.40 -13.78
C LEU A 129 -2.56 4.80 -14.48
N GLN A 130 -2.54 4.76 -15.82
CA GLN A 130 -1.38 5.18 -16.60
C GLN A 130 -1.06 6.67 -16.39
N ASP A 131 -2.07 7.55 -16.46
CA ASP A 131 -1.91 8.98 -16.23
C ASP A 131 -1.39 9.28 -14.81
N LEU A 132 -1.75 8.46 -13.82
CA LEU A 132 -1.24 8.57 -12.44
C LEU A 132 0.22 8.15 -12.34
N MET A 133 0.63 7.09 -13.03
CA MET A 133 2.03 6.67 -13.11
C MET A 133 2.87 7.76 -13.76
N ASP A 134 2.44 8.29 -14.90
CA ASP A 134 3.13 9.39 -15.62
C ASP A 134 3.27 10.65 -14.75
N LEU A 135 2.28 10.92 -13.89
CA LEU A 135 2.36 12.02 -12.92
C LEU A 135 3.44 11.76 -11.85
N CYS A 136 3.53 10.55 -11.34
CA CYS A 136 4.56 10.17 -10.37
C CYS A 136 5.96 10.32 -10.96
N ASP A 137 6.16 9.83 -12.19
CA ASP A 137 7.43 9.94 -12.92
C ASP A 137 7.82 11.43 -13.16
N ALA A 138 6.86 12.26 -13.55
CA ALA A 138 7.10 13.68 -13.73
C ALA A 138 7.48 14.42 -12.42
N VAL A 139 6.95 13.98 -11.28
CA VAL A 139 7.32 14.54 -9.96
C VAL A 139 8.73 14.09 -9.58
N GLU A 140 9.06 12.82 -9.79
CA GLU A 140 10.38 12.26 -9.52
C GLU A 140 11.46 12.97 -10.35
N ASP A 141 11.23 13.15 -11.65
CA ASP A 141 12.14 13.85 -12.56
C ASP A 141 12.42 15.29 -12.10
N LYS A 142 11.37 16.04 -11.76
CA LYS A 142 11.49 17.41 -11.27
C LYS A 142 12.25 17.49 -9.95
N PHE A 143 11.98 16.57 -9.03
CA PHE A 143 12.67 16.49 -7.77
C PHE A 143 14.15 16.18 -7.96
N THR A 144 14.47 15.19 -8.79
CA THR A 144 15.84 14.79 -9.11
C THR A 144 16.61 15.92 -9.81
N GLN A 145 15.98 16.60 -10.75
CA GLN A 145 16.56 17.78 -11.39
C GLN A 145 16.90 18.85 -10.36
N ARG A 146 15.95 19.14 -9.45
CA ARG A 146 16.17 20.20 -8.45
C ARG A 146 17.30 19.90 -7.48
N ILE A 147 17.45 18.63 -7.08
CA ILE A 147 18.57 18.21 -6.23
C ILE A 147 19.93 18.40 -6.94
N ARG A 148 19.98 18.09 -8.24
CA ARG A 148 21.23 18.24 -9.03
C ARG A 148 21.64 19.70 -9.25
N GLU A 149 20.70 20.64 -9.18
CA GLU A 149 20.92 22.08 -9.33
C GLU A 149 21.31 22.76 -8.00
N MET A 150 21.18 22.09 -6.88
CA MET A 150 21.55 22.60 -5.55
C MET A 150 23.01 22.32 -5.20
#